data_b9e8dc5ed949300a5e1e9228b7bd65dd
#
_entry.id   b9e8dc5ed949300a5e1e9228b7bd65dd
#
_cell.length_a   1.000
_cell.length_b   1.000
_cell.length_c   1.000
_cell.angle_alpha   90.00
_cell.angle_beta   90.00
_cell.angle_gamma   90.00
#
_symmetry.space_group_name_H-M   'P 1'
#
loop_
_entity.id
_entity.type
_entity.pdbx_description
1 polymer ?
#
loop_
_entity_poly.entity_id
_entity_poly.type
_entity_poly.pdbx_seq_one_letter_code
_entity_poly.pdbx_strand_id
1 'polypeptide(L)'
;MEGWINMQNLKNKERMEKWSVQSSDAEGFHKVITPDTCECQEAQMFRLNLQKGNSYTLESGELEMHPVLLAGKAKLSGHKELNQEMEKYDSCYIPGNDALTITAEEDCIFYIAAAKYEGIGEPHFRKFDPSLPIGDVHQIHGTGVGQREVMFTLAPQDSASRLICGLTWSGEGAWTSWPPHQHEKDLEEVYCYFDMPLPRFGFHVSYLKSGEVEDIVTHTVHSGTMVQAPCGYHPTVASPGGRNAYLWVLAAFK
;
A
#
# COMPACT_ATOMS: atom_id res chain seq x y z
N MET A 1 -32.43 -12.65 20.56
CA MET A 1 -31.81 -11.92 19.43
C MET A 1 -30.58 -11.12 19.85
N GLU A 2 -30.59 -10.37 20.93
CA GLU A 2 -29.42 -9.59 21.40
C GLU A 2 -28.14 -10.41 21.62
N GLY A 3 -28.24 -11.62 22.21
CA GLY A 3 -27.05 -12.46 22.43
C GLY A 3 -26.39 -12.98 21.16
N TRP A 4 -27.12 -13.18 20.08
CA TRP A 4 -26.58 -13.61 18.78
C TRP A 4 -25.88 -12.44 18.05
N ILE A 5 -26.45 -11.24 18.11
CA ILE A 5 -25.85 -10.02 17.53
C ILE A 5 -24.52 -9.73 18.22
N ASN A 6 -24.45 -9.85 19.54
CA ASN A 6 -23.24 -9.60 20.31
C ASN A 6 -22.10 -10.60 19.97
N MET A 7 -22.43 -11.91 19.80
CA MET A 7 -21.43 -12.91 19.38
C MET A 7 -20.92 -12.68 17.96
N GLN A 8 -21.75 -12.23 17.01
CA GLN A 8 -21.31 -11.95 15.65
C GLN A 8 -20.39 -10.73 15.60
N ASN A 9 -20.73 -9.66 16.33
CA ASN A 9 -19.89 -8.47 16.42
C ASN A 9 -18.53 -8.78 17.07
N LEU A 10 -18.49 -9.65 18.08
CA LEU A 10 -17.25 -10.10 18.69
C LEU A 10 -16.37 -10.86 17.68
N LYS A 11 -16.92 -11.79 16.91
CA LYS A 11 -16.20 -12.52 15.86
C LYS A 11 -15.69 -11.60 14.76
N ASN A 12 -16.46 -10.59 14.37
CA ASN A 12 -16.06 -9.60 13.40
C ASN A 12 -14.86 -8.77 13.90
N LYS A 13 -14.87 -8.37 15.17
CA LYS A 13 -13.73 -7.68 15.79
C LYS A 13 -12.47 -8.55 15.82
N GLU A 14 -12.57 -9.78 16.33
CA GLU A 14 -11.45 -10.73 16.37
C GLU A 14 -10.85 -10.99 14.98
N ARG A 15 -11.69 -10.97 13.94
CA ARG A 15 -11.27 -11.07 12.55
C ARG A 15 -10.51 -9.82 12.11
N MET A 16 -11.10 -8.64 12.29
CA MET A 16 -10.52 -7.36 11.86
C MET A 16 -9.26 -6.98 12.65
N GLU A 17 -9.14 -7.38 13.93
CA GLU A 17 -7.92 -7.17 14.73
C GLU A 17 -6.67 -7.77 14.08
N LYS A 18 -6.82 -8.81 13.26
CA LYS A 18 -5.74 -9.47 12.50
C LYS A 18 -5.38 -8.77 11.20
N TRP A 19 -6.11 -7.72 10.81
CA TRP A 19 -5.86 -7.04 9.54
C TRP A 19 -4.62 -6.15 9.56
N SER A 20 -4.09 -5.82 10.73
CA SER A 20 -2.86 -5.04 10.87
C SER A 20 -1.66 -5.96 11.08
N VAL A 21 -0.62 -5.75 10.26
CA VAL A 21 0.63 -6.51 10.31
C VAL A 21 1.80 -5.51 10.34
N GLN A 22 2.78 -5.74 11.23
CA GLN A 22 4.04 -4.99 11.22
C GLN A 22 5.04 -5.70 10.32
N SER A 23 5.52 -5.03 9.28
CA SER A 23 6.54 -5.57 8.39
C SER A 23 7.93 -5.57 9.02
N SER A 24 8.78 -6.51 8.62
CA SER A 24 10.13 -6.68 9.16
C SER A 24 11.10 -5.59 8.67
N ASP A 25 11.92 -5.05 9.56
CA ASP A 25 13.03 -4.13 9.24
C ASP A 25 14.34 -4.89 8.92
N ALA A 26 14.38 -6.21 9.06
CA ALA A 26 15.55 -7.01 8.71
C ALA A 26 15.86 -6.92 7.23
N GLU A 27 17.15 -7.03 6.86
CA GLU A 27 17.57 -7.09 5.47
C GLU A 27 16.94 -8.26 4.73
N GLY A 28 16.63 -8.08 3.45
CA GLY A 28 16.09 -9.08 2.55
C GLY A 28 14.65 -8.84 2.13
N PHE A 29 14.11 -9.82 1.42
CA PHE A 29 12.74 -9.80 0.88
C PHE A 29 11.78 -10.48 1.86
N HIS A 30 10.72 -9.78 2.24
CA HIS A 30 9.72 -10.23 3.20
C HIS A 30 8.32 -10.23 2.57
N LYS A 31 7.67 -11.38 2.56
CA LYS A 31 6.25 -11.50 2.24
C LYS A 31 5.45 -11.07 3.47
N VAL A 32 4.69 -9.99 3.38
CA VAL A 32 3.97 -9.39 4.52
C VAL A 32 2.49 -9.73 4.47
N ILE A 33 1.84 -9.47 3.33
CA ILE A 33 0.44 -9.79 3.10
C ILE A 33 0.38 -10.73 1.89
N THR A 34 -0.12 -11.93 2.12
CA THR A 34 -0.31 -12.97 1.10
C THR A 34 -1.60 -13.75 1.38
N PRO A 35 -2.21 -14.40 0.40
CA PRO A 35 -3.40 -15.23 0.60
C PRO A 35 -3.23 -16.33 1.67
N ASP A 36 -1.98 -16.81 1.87
CA ASP A 36 -1.70 -17.87 2.84
C ASP A 36 -1.67 -17.38 4.29
N THR A 37 -1.39 -16.09 4.51
CA THR A 37 -1.15 -15.52 5.85
C THR A 37 -2.16 -14.47 6.26
N CYS A 38 -2.92 -13.94 5.32
CA CYS A 38 -3.81 -12.81 5.51
C CYS A 38 -5.19 -13.09 4.87
N GLU A 39 -6.11 -12.18 5.07
CA GLU A 39 -7.46 -12.34 4.55
C GLU A 39 -7.62 -11.88 3.10
N CYS A 40 -6.83 -10.87 2.67
CA CYS A 40 -6.78 -10.47 1.26
C CYS A 40 -6.32 -11.64 0.39
N GLN A 41 -7.06 -11.89 -0.69
CA GLN A 41 -6.79 -12.97 -1.64
C GLN A 41 -6.16 -12.47 -2.94
N GLU A 42 -6.46 -11.23 -3.32
CA GLU A 42 -5.99 -10.63 -4.57
C GLU A 42 -4.83 -9.65 -4.33
N ALA A 43 -4.94 -8.78 -3.32
CA ALA A 43 -3.91 -7.82 -2.98
C ALA A 43 -2.81 -8.46 -2.12
N GLN A 44 -1.59 -8.47 -2.62
CA GLN A 44 -0.40 -8.94 -1.89
C GLN A 44 0.59 -7.80 -1.67
N MET A 45 1.29 -7.84 -0.55
CA MET A 45 2.33 -6.87 -0.21
C MET A 45 3.60 -7.54 0.26
N PHE A 46 4.71 -7.08 -0.32
CA PHE A 46 6.05 -7.48 0.07
C PHE A 46 6.85 -6.26 0.50
N ARG A 47 7.86 -6.49 1.30
CA ARG A 47 8.85 -5.48 1.67
C ARG A 47 10.24 -5.99 1.34
N LEU A 48 11.06 -5.14 0.70
CA LEU A 48 12.46 -5.42 0.44
C LEU A 48 13.31 -4.35 1.13
N ASN A 49 14.18 -4.80 2.03
CA ASN A 49 15.18 -3.96 2.66
C ASN A 49 16.56 -4.37 2.12
N LEU A 50 17.31 -3.44 1.57
CA LEU A 50 18.66 -3.67 1.06
C LEU A 50 19.64 -2.70 1.68
N GLN A 51 20.75 -3.22 2.21
CA GLN A 51 21.89 -2.40 2.59
C GLN A 51 22.65 -1.94 1.34
N LYS A 52 23.28 -0.78 1.44
CA LYS A 52 24.11 -0.21 0.39
C LYS A 52 25.08 -1.23 -0.20
N GLY A 53 25.09 -1.35 -1.52
CA GLY A 53 25.94 -2.26 -2.29
C GLY A 53 25.34 -3.65 -2.51
N ASN A 54 24.27 -4.02 -1.79
CA ASN A 54 23.62 -5.29 -1.99
C ASN A 54 22.62 -5.22 -3.16
N SER A 55 22.36 -6.37 -3.76
CA SER A 55 21.42 -6.51 -4.88
C SER A 55 20.41 -7.62 -4.59
N TYR A 56 19.22 -7.47 -5.15
CA TYR A 56 18.17 -8.47 -5.13
C TYR A 56 17.53 -8.59 -6.52
N THR A 57 17.37 -9.82 -7.02
CA THR A 57 16.63 -10.06 -8.26
C THR A 57 15.19 -10.39 -7.88
N LEU A 58 14.29 -9.51 -8.26
CA LEU A 58 12.85 -9.68 -8.10
C LEU A 58 12.34 -10.46 -9.31
N GLU A 59 11.82 -11.65 -9.06
CA GLU A 59 11.18 -12.50 -10.05
C GLU A 59 9.68 -12.47 -9.84
N SER A 60 8.91 -12.01 -10.82
CA SER A 60 7.46 -11.83 -10.69
C SER A 60 6.69 -13.15 -10.72
N GLY A 61 7.16 -14.16 -11.42
CA GLY A 61 6.47 -15.44 -11.58
C GLY A 61 5.06 -15.25 -12.14
N GLU A 62 4.06 -15.78 -11.48
CA GLU A 62 2.64 -15.65 -11.87
C GLU A 62 1.99 -14.32 -11.43
N LEU A 63 2.74 -13.43 -10.79
CA LEU A 63 2.26 -12.15 -10.28
C LEU A 63 2.71 -11.00 -11.18
N GLU A 64 1.90 -9.97 -11.29
CA GLU A 64 2.38 -8.63 -11.60
C GLU A 64 2.93 -7.99 -10.33
N MET A 65 3.97 -7.17 -10.43
CA MET A 65 4.58 -6.52 -9.27
C MET A 65 4.85 -5.05 -9.51
N HIS A 66 4.68 -4.26 -8.45
CA HIS A 66 4.87 -2.81 -8.49
C HIS A 66 5.75 -2.34 -7.32
N PRO A 67 7.10 -2.37 -7.48
CA PRO A 67 8.03 -1.81 -6.50
C PRO A 67 7.95 -0.28 -6.43
N VAL A 68 7.86 0.26 -5.21
CA VAL A 68 7.95 1.68 -4.88
C VAL A 68 9.10 1.89 -3.89
N LEU A 69 10.07 2.75 -4.23
CA LEU A 69 11.21 3.07 -3.36
C LEU A 69 10.80 4.11 -2.31
N LEU A 70 10.77 3.73 -1.04
CA LEU A 70 10.36 4.61 0.06
C LEU A 70 11.53 5.27 0.79
N ALA A 71 12.73 4.72 0.68
CA ALA A 71 13.93 5.28 1.26
C ALA A 71 15.17 4.84 0.47
N GLY A 72 16.19 5.68 0.44
CA GLY A 72 17.48 5.42 -0.21
C GLY A 72 17.49 5.76 -1.70
N LYS A 73 18.48 5.18 -2.39
CA LYS A 73 18.67 5.23 -3.85
C LYS A 73 19.05 3.86 -4.36
N ALA A 74 18.53 3.51 -5.53
CA ALA A 74 18.78 2.22 -6.14
C ALA A 74 18.98 2.34 -7.65
N LYS A 75 19.61 1.33 -8.23
CA LYS A 75 19.75 1.15 -9.67
C LYS A 75 19.01 -0.09 -10.10
N LEU A 76 18.18 0.04 -11.12
CA LEU A 76 17.51 -1.05 -11.80
C LEU A 76 18.38 -1.59 -12.93
N SER A 77 18.43 -2.89 -13.11
CA SER A 77 19.18 -3.57 -14.17
C SER A 77 18.61 -4.96 -14.48
N GLY A 78 19.15 -5.61 -15.52
CA GLY A 78 18.73 -6.96 -15.88
C GLY A 78 17.42 -7.02 -16.67
N HIS A 79 16.74 -5.90 -16.88
CA HIS A 79 15.53 -5.79 -17.66
C HIS A 79 15.75 -4.83 -18.85
N LYS A 80 15.21 -5.18 -20.02
CA LYS A 80 15.43 -4.41 -21.27
C LYS A 80 14.88 -2.98 -21.19
N GLU A 81 13.72 -2.78 -20.54
CA GLU A 81 13.00 -1.52 -20.50
C GLU A 81 13.17 -0.78 -19.15
N LEU A 82 13.60 -1.50 -18.11
CA LEU A 82 13.80 -0.98 -16.76
C LEU A 82 15.29 -1.00 -16.41
N ASN A 83 16.02 0.03 -16.79
CA ASN A 83 17.46 0.18 -16.54
C ASN A 83 17.76 1.62 -16.13
N GLN A 84 17.10 2.09 -15.06
CA GLN A 84 17.16 3.44 -14.54
C GLN A 84 17.71 3.48 -13.11
N GLU A 85 18.12 4.67 -12.70
CA GLU A 85 18.33 5.00 -11.29
C GLU A 85 16.98 5.37 -10.65
N MET A 86 16.76 4.92 -9.43
CA MET A 86 15.59 5.22 -8.61
C MET A 86 15.95 6.14 -7.46
N GLU A 87 15.18 7.16 -7.27
CA GLU A 87 15.17 8.03 -6.09
C GLU A 87 13.91 7.79 -5.26
N LYS A 88 13.87 8.36 -4.06
CA LYS A 88 12.73 8.20 -3.15
C LYS A 88 11.40 8.52 -3.84
N TYR A 89 10.44 7.61 -3.73
CA TYR A 89 9.09 7.60 -4.31
C TYR A 89 9.01 7.28 -5.80
N ASP A 90 10.12 7.06 -6.48
CA ASP A 90 10.10 6.46 -7.81
C ASP A 90 9.52 5.05 -7.73
N SER A 91 8.88 4.63 -8.81
CA SER A 91 8.25 3.32 -8.90
C SER A 91 8.47 2.69 -10.27
N CYS A 92 8.34 1.38 -10.33
CA CYS A 92 8.28 0.67 -11.59
C CYS A 92 7.23 -0.44 -11.54
N TYR A 93 6.83 -0.91 -12.69
CA TYR A 93 5.91 -2.04 -12.83
C TYR A 93 6.58 -3.13 -13.68
N ILE A 94 6.46 -4.36 -13.24
CA ILE A 94 6.86 -5.56 -14.00
C ILE A 94 5.68 -6.51 -14.14
N PRO A 95 5.39 -7.00 -15.35
CA PRO A 95 4.35 -7.99 -15.60
C PRO A 95 4.75 -9.36 -15.03
N GLY A 96 3.86 -10.33 -15.16
CA GLY A 96 4.17 -11.72 -14.81
C GLY A 96 5.21 -12.36 -15.72
N ASN A 97 5.94 -13.35 -15.19
CA ASN A 97 7.02 -14.07 -15.84
C ASN A 97 8.20 -13.19 -16.28
N ASP A 98 8.48 -12.17 -15.48
CA ASP A 98 9.55 -11.22 -15.73
C ASP A 98 10.49 -11.12 -14.51
N ALA A 99 11.64 -10.49 -14.69
CA ALA A 99 12.65 -10.34 -13.65
C ALA A 99 13.35 -8.98 -13.73
N LEU A 100 13.66 -8.42 -12.56
CA LEU A 100 14.32 -7.13 -12.41
C LEU A 100 15.35 -7.21 -11.28
N THR A 101 16.58 -6.80 -11.53
CA THR A 101 17.61 -6.69 -10.49
C THR A 101 17.64 -5.29 -9.94
N ILE A 102 17.51 -5.18 -8.63
CA ILE A 102 17.58 -3.94 -7.85
C ILE A 102 18.91 -3.95 -7.09
N THR A 103 19.74 -2.96 -7.31
CA THR A 103 21.01 -2.75 -6.58
C THR A 103 20.91 -1.48 -5.74
N ALA A 104 21.13 -1.59 -4.44
CA ALA A 104 21.07 -0.49 -3.51
C ALA A 104 22.33 0.41 -3.60
N GLU A 105 22.17 1.67 -3.93
CA GLU A 105 23.26 2.69 -3.89
C GLU A 105 23.34 3.38 -2.53
N GLU A 106 22.25 3.39 -1.79
CA GLU A 106 22.11 3.74 -0.38
C GLU A 106 21.29 2.64 0.31
N ASP A 107 21.15 2.66 1.64
CA ASP A 107 20.24 1.73 2.31
C ASP A 107 18.81 1.98 1.83
N CYS A 108 18.18 0.95 1.29
CA CYS A 108 16.89 1.04 0.61
C CYS A 108 15.76 0.32 1.34
N ILE A 109 14.58 0.91 1.26
CA ILE A 109 13.31 0.29 1.64
C ILE A 109 12.37 0.37 0.44
N PHE A 110 11.93 -0.79 -0.03
CA PHE A 110 10.87 -0.90 -1.03
C PHE A 110 9.61 -1.51 -0.42
N TYR A 111 8.46 -0.95 -0.77
CA TYR A 111 7.19 -1.65 -0.68
C TYR A 111 6.80 -2.10 -2.08
N ILE A 112 6.42 -3.37 -2.19
CA ILE A 112 6.17 -4.03 -3.48
C ILE A 112 4.75 -4.57 -3.45
N ALA A 113 3.85 -3.91 -4.18
CA ALA A 113 2.51 -4.40 -4.42
C ALA A 113 2.58 -5.56 -5.41
N ALA A 114 1.73 -6.56 -5.24
CA ALA A 114 1.59 -7.65 -6.18
C ALA A 114 0.14 -8.15 -6.26
N ALA A 115 -0.24 -8.62 -7.44
CA ALA A 115 -1.50 -9.29 -7.70
C ALA A 115 -1.31 -10.34 -8.78
N LYS A 116 -2.32 -11.19 -9.00
CA LYS A 116 -2.27 -12.19 -10.06
C LYS A 116 -2.14 -11.51 -11.43
N TYR A 117 -1.18 -11.95 -12.22
CA TYR A 117 -1.01 -11.49 -13.59
C TYR A 117 -2.02 -12.18 -14.53
N GLU A 118 -2.77 -11.39 -15.29
CA GLU A 118 -3.79 -11.89 -16.23
C GLU A 118 -3.37 -11.77 -17.71
N GLY A 119 -2.05 -11.66 -17.98
CA GLY A 119 -1.54 -11.55 -19.35
C GLY A 119 -1.66 -10.13 -19.94
N ILE A 120 -1.99 -9.14 -19.15
CA ILE A 120 -2.09 -7.72 -19.55
C ILE A 120 -1.16 -6.91 -18.65
N GLY A 121 -0.30 -6.12 -19.24
CA GLY A 121 0.62 -5.24 -18.52
C GLY A 121 1.91 -5.06 -19.29
N GLU A 122 2.41 -3.82 -19.29
CA GLU A 122 3.65 -3.44 -19.95
C GLU A 122 4.62 -2.86 -18.91
N PRO A 123 5.90 -3.27 -18.93
CA PRO A 123 6.90 -2.71 -18.02
C PRO A 123 6.96 -1.19 -18.15
N HIS A 124 6.91 -0.48 -17.04
CA HIS A 124 7.12 0.96 -17.08
C HIS A 124 7.78 1.48 -15.81
N PHE A 125 8.41 2.63 -15.92
CA PHE A 125 9.02 3.37 -14.83
C PHE A 125 8.30 4.71 -14.66
N ARG A 126 8.00 5.06 -13.40
CA ARG A 126 7.43 6.36 -13.06
C ARG A 126 8.37 7.08 -12.10
N LYS A 127 8.93 8.19 -12.57
CA LYS A 127 9.67 9.11 -11.72
C LYS A 127 8.68 9.92 -10.88
N PHE A 128 8.97 10.04 -9.59
CA PHE A 128 8.23 10.92 -8.70
C PHE A 128 8.59 12.38 -8.98
N ASP A 129 7.57 13.18 -9.28
CA ASP A 129 7.73 14.63 -9.49
C ASP A 129 6.66 15.38 -8.67
N PRO A 130 7.05 15.99 -7.54
CA PRO A 130 6.11 16.74 -6.70
C PRO A 130 5.64 18.05 -7.36
N SER A 131 6.23 18.47 -8.47
CA SER A 131 5.84 19.67 -9.22
C SER A 131 4.79 19.39 -10.30
N LEU A 132 4.39 18.14 -10.50
CA LEU A 132 3.33 17.80 -11.45
C LEU A 132 2.07 18.61 -11.15
N PRO A 133 1.44 19.20 -12.17
CA PRO A 133 0.16 19.88 -11.98
C PRO A 133 -0.93 18.87 -11.54
N ILE A 134 -1.96 19.39 -10.87
CA ILE A 134 -3.14 18.59 -10.53
C ILE A 134 -3.77 18.07 -11.82
N GLY A 135 -4.01 16.75 -11.88
CA GLY A 135 -4.51 16.02 -13.03
C GLY A 135 -4.68 14.54 -12.71
N ASP A 136 -4.46 13.69 -13.70
CA ASP A 136 -4.72 12.25 -13.57
C ASP A 136 -3.77 11.54 -12.61
N VAL A 137 -2.53 12.02 -12.46
CA VAL A 137 -1.51 11.41 -11.60
C VAL A 137 -1.42 12.10 -10.24
N HIS A 138 -1.45 13.43 -10.20
CA HIS A 138 -1.39 14.24 -8.99
C HIS A 138 -2.78 14.78 -8.66
N GLN A 139 -3.32 14.45 -7.50
CA GLN A 139 -4.67 14.82 -7.10
C GLN A 139 -4.70 15.37 -5.69
N ILE A 140 -5.63 16.29 -5.43
CA ILE A 140 -5.97 16.77 -4.08
C ILE A 140 -7.43 16.46 -3.84
N HIS A 141 -7.70 15.71 -2.77
CA HIS A 141 -9.05 15.31 -2.39
C HIS A 141 -9.44 15.90 -1.04
N GLY A 142 -10.75 16.15 -0.89
CA GLY A 142 -11.32 16.65 0.35
C GLY A 142 -10.95 18.11 0.65
N THR A 143 -11.37 18.58 1.83
CA THR A 143 -11.11 19.94 2.32
C THR A 143 -10.87 19.92 3.82
N GLY A 144 -10.16 20.93 4.36
CA GLY A 144 -9.93 21.08 5.80
C GLY A 144 -9.26 19.84 6.40
N VAL A 145 -9.83 19.33 7.49
CA VAL A 145 -9.30 18.15 8.20
C VAL A 145 -9.45 16.83 7.47
N GLY A 146 -10.06 16.83 6.29
CA GLY A 146 -10.16 15.67 5.40
C GLY A 146 -9.37 15.85 4.09
N GLN A 147 -8.57 16.90 3.98
CA GLN A 147 -7.77 17.16 2.79
C GLN A 147 -6.55 16.23 2.75
N ARG A 148 -6.30 15.66 1.57
CA ARG A 148 -5.15 14.81 1.28
C ARG A 148 -4.61 15.03 -0.11
N GLU A 149 -3.32 14.87 -0.25
CA GLU A 149 -2.61 14.83 -1.52
C GLU A 149 -2.39 13.37 -1.93
N VAL A 150 -2.62 13.09 -3.18
CA VAL A 150 -2.49 11.75 -3.77
C VAL A 150 -1.61 11.82 -5.01
N MET A 151 -0.63 10.92 -5.10
CA MET A 151 0.22 10.73 -6.27
C MET A 151 0.12 9.27 -6.71
N PHE A 152 -0.51 9.03 -7.86
CA PHE A 152 -0.55 7.69 -8.42
C PHE A 152 0.84 7.23 -8.83
N THR A 153 1.26 6.09 -8.31
CA THR A 153 2.48 5.39 -8.74
C THR A 153 2.18 4.41 -9.87
N LEU A 154 0.98 3.84 -9.87
CA LEU A 154 0.41 3.01 -10.94
C LEU A 154 -1.05 3.44 -11.12
N ALA A 155 -1.32 4.21 -12.17
CA ALA A 155 -2.61 4.85 -12.38
C ALA A 155 -3.55 3.97 -13.23
N PRO A 156 -4.88 4.20 -13.20
CA PRO A 156 -5.85 3.38 -13.96
C PRO A 156 -5.61 3.34 -15.49
N GLN A 157 -4.92 4.33 -16.04
CA GLN A 157 -4.56 4.38 -17.46
C GLN A 157 -3.26 3.67 -17.79
N ASP A 158 -2.47 3.26 -16.79
CA ASP A 158 -1.25 2.48 -16.99
C ASP A 158 -1.63 1.04 -17.36
N SER A 159 -0.78 0.40 -18.18
CA SER A 159 -1.02 -0.98 -18.59
C SER A 159 -0.64 -1.93 -17.47
N ALA A 160 -1.62 -2.37 -16.69
CA ALA A 160 -1.49 -3.34 -15.60
C ALA A 160 -2.68 -4.30 -15.61
N SER A 161 -2.55 -5.47 -14.99
CA SER A 161 -3.64 -6.46 -14.95
C SER A 161 -4.72 -6.10 -13.93
N ARG A 162 -4.34 -5.93 -12.67
CA ARG A 162 -5.26 -5.76 -11.53
C ARG A 162 -4.90 -4.63 -10.60
N LEU A 163 -3.62 -4.21 -10.59
CA LEU A 163 -3.10 -3.24 -9.64
C LEU A 163 -3.43 -1.80 -10.02
N ILE A 164 -3.81 -1.02 -9.02
CA ILE A 164 -3.81 0.44 -9.03
C ILE A 164 -3.15 0.87 -7.71
N CYS A 165 -2.16 1.74 -7.75
CA CYS A 165 -1.39 2.11 -6.58
C CYS A 165 -1.10 3.61 -6.52
N GLY A 166 -0.95 4.14 -5.30
CA GLY A 166 -0.55 5.52 -5.13
C GLY A 166 -0.11 5.85 -3.72
N LEU A 167 0.63 6.93 -3.62
CA LEU A 167 1.05 7.52 -2.38
C LEU A 167 0.03 8.56 -1.92
N THR A 168 -0.25 8.59 -0.62
CA THR A 168 -1.11 9.60 -0.01
C THR A 168 -0.43 10.24 1.18
N TRP A 169 -0.56 11.55 1.27
CA TRP A 169 -0.18 12.36 2.44
C TRP A 169 -1.38 13.15 2.93
N SER A 170 -1.70 13.05 4.21
CA SER A 170 -2.70 13.89 4.85
C SER A 170 -2.17 15.28 5.18
N GLY A 171 -3.05 16.21 5.51
CA GLY A 171 -2.70 17.35 6.35
C GLY A 171 -2.28 16.89 7.76
N GLU A 172 -1.76 17.81 8.56
CA GLU A 172 -1.41 17.54 9.96
C GLU A 172 -2.66 17.21 10.78
N GLY A 173 -2.64 16.09 11.50
CA GLY A 173 -3.78 15.60 12.29
C GLY A 173 -5.04 15.32 11.47
N ALA A 174 -4.95 15.24 10.16
CA ALA A 174 -6.10 15.13 9.28
C ALA A 174 -6.50 13.68 8.98
N TRP A 175 -7.76 13.52 8.59
CA TRP A 175 -8.32 12.26 8.09
C TRP A 175 -8.00 12.05 6.61
N THR A 176 -7.81 10.79 6.25
CA THR A 176 -7.76 10.32 4.87
C THR A 176 -8.67 9.12 4.70
N SER A 177 -8.87 8.64 3.46
CA SER A 177 -9.94 7.69 3.16
C SER A 177 -11.31 8.19 3.70
N TRP A 178 -11.54 9.49 3.53
CA TRP A 178 -12.69 10.21 4.05
C TRP A 178 -13.50 10.86 2.90
N PRO A 179 -14.86 10.79 2.89
CA PRO A 179 -15.71 10.05 3.85
C PRO A 179 -15.44 8.54 3.81
N PRO A 180 -15.81 7.81 4.89
CA PRO A 180 -15.68 6.36 4.92
C PRO A 180 -16.39 5.70 3.75
N HIS A 181 -15.72 4.76 3.09
CA HIS A 181 -16.22 4.05 1.91
C HIS A 181 -15.71 2.61 1.90
N GLN A 182 -16.18 1.81 0.96
CA GLN A 182 -15.81 0.39 0.80
C GLN A 182 -15.74 0.04 -0.68
N HIS A 183 -14.94 -0.97 -1.00
CA HIS A 183 -14.68 -1.46 -2.36
C HIS A 183 -15.02 -2.94 -2.55
N GLU A 184 -15.53 -3.62 -1.55
CA GLU A 184 -15.66 -5.08 -1.42
C GLU A 184 -16.34 -5.81 -2.58
N LYS A 185 -16.96 -5.09 -3.52
CA LYS A 185 -17.57 -5.68 -4.71
C LYS A 185 -16.62 -5.78 -5.89
N ASP A 186 -15.61 -4.92 -5.92
CA ASP A 186 -14.80 -4.71 -7.11
C ASP A 186 -13.32 -5.02 -6.86
N LEU A 187 -12.81 -4.78 -5.63
CA LEU A 187 -11.39 -4.89 -5.31
C LEU A 187 -11.13 -5.02 -3.81
N GLU A 188 -9.92 -5.46 -3.48
CA GLU A 188 -9.33 -5.38 -2.14
C GLU A 188 -8.37 -4.20 -2.06
N GLU A 189 -8.17 -3.68 -0.85
CA GLU A 189 -7.23 -2.58 -0.61
C GLU A 189 -6.26 -2.92 0.53
N VAL A 190 -5.02 -2.42 0.42
CA VAL A 190 -4.01 -2.49 1.49
C VAL A 190 -3.38 -1.13 1.68
N TYR A 191 -3.21 -0.72 2.94
CA TYR A 191 -2.53 0.51 3.36
C TYR A 191 -1.16 0.18 3.94
N CYS A 192 -0.10 0.75 3.38
CA CYS A 192 1.27 0.49 3.80
C CYS A 192 1.91 1.79 4.29
N TYR A 193 1.99 1.98 5.60
CA TYR A 193 2.42 3.24 6.21
C TYR A 193 3.94 3.43 6.15
N PHE A 194 4.37 4.66 5.85
CA PHE A 194 5.77 5.07 5.78
C PHE A 194 5.95 6.52 6.27
N ASP A 195 7.19 6.97 6.49
CA ASP A 195 7.52 8.34 6.96
C ASP A 195 6.75 8.80 8.22
N MET A 196 6.38 7.84 9.04
CA MET A 196 5.71 8.03 10.33
C MET A 196 6.56 7.41 11.46
N PRO A 197 7.79 7.91 11.71
CA PRO A 197 8.64 7.36 12.76
C PRO A 197 8.09 7.69 14.14
N LEU A 198 8.15 6.73 15.07
CA LEU A 198 7.79 6.96 16.47
C LEU A 198 8.55 8.17 17.04
N PRO A 199 7.91 9.01 17.88
CA PRO A 199 6.63 8.81 18.54
C PRO A 199 5.39 9.20 17.70
N ARG A 200 5.54 9.52 16.42
CA ARG A 200 4.40 9.81 15.53
C ARG A 200 3.68 8.52 15.20
N PHE A 201 2.36 8.59 15.23
CA PHE A 201 1.48 7.47 14.89
C PHE A 201 0.17 8.00 14.29
N GLY A 202 -0.62 7.09 13.76
CA GLY A 202 -1.99 7.34 13.34
C GLY A 202 -2.91 6.21 13.82
N PHE A 203 -4.19 6.36 13.49
CA PHE A 203 -5.17 5.30 13.68
C PHE A 203 -5.82 4.95 12.34
N HIS A 204 -5.80 3.68 12.00
CA HIS A 204 -6.59 3.11 10.93
C HIS A 204 -7.81 2.43 11.55
N VAL A 205 -8.98 2.77 11.09
CA VAL A 205 -10.25 2.30 11.66
C VAL A 205 -10.89 1.34 10.68
N SER A 206 -11.26 0.16 11.15
CA SER A 206 -11.93 -0.87 10.34
C SER A 206 -13.30 -1.20 10.92
N TYR A 207 -14.33 -1.27 10.08
CA TYR A 207 -15.67 -1.73 10.47
C TYR A 207 -16.46 -2.22 9.26
N LEU A 208 -17.38 -3.16 9.49
CA LEU A 208 -18.09 -3.84 8.40
C LEU A 208 -19.44 -3.19 8.07
N LYS A 209 -20.07 -2.53 9.05
CA LYS A 209 -21.42 -1.98 8.88
C LYS A 209 -21.46 -0.49 9.16
N SER A 210 -22.04 0.26 8.24
CA SER A 210 -22.27 1.68 8.45
C SER A 210 -23.28 1.93 9.57
N GLY A 211 -22.88 2.75 10.57
CA GLY A 211 -23.75 3.17 11.68
C GLY A 211 -23.76 2.24 12.88
N GLU A 212 -23.01 1.15 12.89
CA GLU A 212 -22.82 0.28 14.05
C GLU A 212 -21.42 0.52 14.64
N VAL A 213 -21.36 1.05 15.87
CA VAL A 213 -20.07 1.32 16.54
C VAL A 213 -19.51 0.12 17.30
N GLU A 214 -20.32 -0.91 17.52
CA GLU A 214 -19.94 -2.11 18.28
C GLU A 214 -18.93 -2.98 17.56
N ASP A 215 -18.82 -2.91 16.23
CA ASP A 215 -17.83 -3.67 15.44
C ASP A 215 -16.60 -2.86 15.00
N ILE A 216 -16.46 -1.61 15.45
CA ILE A 216 -15.28 -0.80 15.14
C ILE A 216 -14.02 -1.37 15.81
N VAL A 217 -12.97 -1.53 14.99
CA VAL A 217 -11.61 -1.86 15.40
C VAL A 217 -10.68 -0.72 15.01
N THR A 218 -9.79 -0.34 15.90
CA THR A 218 -8.79 0.71 15.67
C THR A 218 -7.39 0.13 15.74
N HIS A 219 -6.64 0.26 14.66
CA HIS A 219 -5.25 -0.15 14.56
C HIS A 219 -4.34 1.06 14.75
N THR A 220 -3.40 0.99 15.69
CA THR A 220 -2.32 1.99 15.76
C THR A 220 -1.35 1.74 14.61
N VAL A 221 -1.07 2.78 13.82
CA VAL A 221 -0.23 2.68 12.63
C VAL A 221 0.95 3.66 12.68
N HIS A 222 2.09 3.20 12.19
CA HIS A 222 3.33 3.96 12.04
C HIS A 222 4.16 3.36 10.89
N SER A 223 5.36 3.88 10.62
CA SER A 223 6.21 3.32 9.56
C SER A 223 6.39 1.80 9.69
N GLY A 224 6.16 1.09 8.61
CA GLY A 224 6.25 -0.37 8.55
C GLY A 224 4.95 -1.11 8.84
N THR A 225 3.92 -0.44 9.40
CA THR A 225 2.60 -1.07 9.57
C THR A 225 1.90 -1.20 8.22
N MET A 226 1.33 -2.36 7.96
CA MET A 226 0.45 -2.62 6.82
C MET A 226 -0.91 -3.07 7.33
N VAL A 227 -1.98 -2.46 6.81
CA VAL A 227 -3.37 -2.81 7.17
C VAL A 227 -4.10 -3.22 5.92
N GLN A 228 -4.63 -4.44 5.92
CA GLN A 228 -5.47 -4.94 4.85
C GLN A 228 -6.92 -4.50 5.05
N ALA A 229 -7.61 -4.22 3.96
CA ALA A 229 -9.04 -3.94 3.89
C ALA A 229 -9.68 -4.82 2.82
N PRO A 230 -9.85 -6.13 3.10
CA PRO A 230 -10.48 -7.05 2.16
C PRO A 230 -11.96 -6.74 1.95
N CYS A 231 -12.57 -6.04 2.88
CA CYS A 231 -13.95 -5.56 2.83
C CYS A 231 -14.16 -4.47 3.90
N GLY A 232 -15.35 -3.85 3.88
CA GLY A 232 -15.77 -2.89 4.89
C GLY A 232 -15.15 -1.49 4.74
N TYR A 233 -15.40 -0.66 5.74
CA TYR A 233 -14.98 0.74 5.80
C TYR A 233 -13.63 0.87 6.48
N HIS A 234 -12.77 1.80 6.00
CA HIS A 234 -11.38 1.87 6.40
C HIS A 234 -10.79 3.31 6.47
N PRO A 235 -11.47 4.28 7.14
CA PRO A 235 -10.91 5.62 7.31
C PRO A 235 -9.68 5.59 8.21
N THR A 236 -8.75 6.55 8.00
CA THR A 236 -7.54 6.66 8.81
C THR A 236 -7.22 8.11 9.16
N VAL A 237 -6.63 8.34 10.33
CA VAL A 237 -6.31 9.68 10.87
C VAL A 237 -4.90 9.71 11.45
N ALA A 238 -4.20 10.83 11.22
CA ALA A 238 -2.91 11.08 11.87
C ALA A 238 -3.08 11.64 13.28
N SER A 239 -2.11 11.38 14.16
CA SER A 239 -2.01 12.09 15.43
C SER A 239 -1.72 13.58 15.21
N PRO A 240 -2.13 14.48 16.17
CA PRO A 240 -1.76 15.89 16.10
C PRO A 240 -0.24 16.08 15.99
N GLY A 241 0.20 17.02 15.16
CA GLY A 241 1.63 17.23 14.86
C GLY A 241 2.26 16.22 13.93
N GLY A 242 1.49 15.27 13.41
CA GLY A 242 1.90 14.26 12.45
C GLY A 242 1.03 14.28 11.20
N ARG A 243 1.50 13.59 10.16
CA ARG A 243 0.77 13.36 8.90
C ARG A 243 0.66 11.86 8.67
N ASN A 244 -0.48 11.38 8.20
CA ASN A 244 -0.55 10.05 7.59
C ASN A 244 0.20 10.07 6.27
N ALA A 245 1.08 9.10 6.09
CA ALA A 245 1.73 8.84 4.82
C ALA A 245 1.66 7.33 4.55
N TYR A 246 1.10 6.94 3.43
CA TYR A 246 0.97 5.53 3.08
C TYR A 246 0.94 5.31 1.56
N LEU A 247 1.47 4.18 1.14
CA LEU A 247 1.19 3.58 -0.15
C LEU A 247 -0.12 2.80 0.00
N TRP A 248 -1.13 3.15 -0.79
CA TRP A 248 -2.34 2.34 -0.94
C TRP A 248 -2.24 1.49 -2.20
N VAL A 249 -2.75 0.29 -2.08
CA VAL A 249 -2.73 -0.73 -3.14
C VAL A 249 -4.13 -1.27 -3.31
N LEU A 250 -4.67 -1.10 -4.49
CA LEU A 250 -5.93 -1.71 -4.92
C LEU A 250 -5.61 -2.89 -5.84
N ALA A 251 -6.26 -4.03 -5.61
CA ALA A 251 -6.20 -5.17 -6.52
C ALA A 251 -7.61 -5.61 -6.90
N ALA A 252 -7.92 -5.51 -8.20
CA ALA A 252 -9.23 -5.87 -8.73
C ALA A 252 -9.48 -7.37 -8.69
N PHE A 253 -10.75 -7.78 -8.50
CA PHE A 253 -11.13 -9.19 -8.52
C PHE A 253 -11.13 -9.80 -9.94
N LYS A 254 -11.28 -8.97 -10.98
CA LYS A 254 -11.30 -9.40 -12.39
C LYS A 254 -10.73 -8.31 -13.28
#